data_bd2a61b3380f44d89f15f648ad67a70e
#
_entry.id   bd2a61b3380f44d89f15f648ad67a70e
#
_cell.length_a   1.000
_cell.length_b   1.000
_cell.length_c   1.000
_cell.angle_alpha   90.00
_cell.angle_beta   90.00
_cell.angle_gamma   90.00
#
_symmetry.space_group_name_H-M   'P 1'
#
loop_
_entity.id
_entity.type
_entity.pdbx_description
1 polymer ?
#
loop_
_entity_poly.entity_id
_entity_poly.type
_entity_poly.pdbx_seq_one_letter_code
_entity_poly.pdbx_strand_id
1 'polypeptide(L)'
;VSKQLTALIIMDGFGINPNPLGNAILEAGTPNIDRLSAAFPHTQLSASGPDVGLPPGQMGNSEVGHLNIGAGRIVNQELMQITHDIQTGRLFNNPALTWAMEEALRQDSALHFLGLLSDGGVHSHIDHLFALLDMAKARGLTKVFVHCLLDGRDVPPDSGAGFVRRLQEKLDGLGVGRIASIQGRYWGMDRDNIWERVKLGYDAVVLGRGVFAENPVQAVLDSYQAGVTDEFVKPVVLTQLGAPVATVNAHDSLICFNFRPDRMRQITRAFIQPDFAGFERARGFLPLQYVTMTQYDETFTGLQVVNPPEDLENTLGEYLSGLGLTQMRIAETQKYPHVTFFFNGGVEKSNPGEERVLVPSSKVATFDLKPEMSAPEVTQEALDIVDSGKYDVLILNYANCDMVGHTGVIPAAVQAVREVDRDVGLLVDRILERGGRAFVTADHGNADQMIDYQTGGPFTAHTTNPVPFIACGPEFAGKALRAGGRLADIAPTMLKAMHIPIPPEMSGEPLF
;
A
#
# COMPACT_ATOMS: atom_id res chain seq x y z
N VAL A 1 -17.50 22.40 -32.66
CA VAL A 1 -17.67 20.94 -32.69
C VAL A 1 -17.63 20.51 -31.24
N SER A 2 -18.72 19.89 -30.73
CA SER A 2 -18.73 19.33 -29.37
C SER A 2 -17.69 18.20 -29.31
N LYS A 3 -16.91 18.15 -28.22
CA LYS A 3 -15.97 17.08 -27.98
C LYS A 3 -16.73 15.78 -27.70
N GLN A 4 -16.17 14.64 -28.09
CA GLN A 4 -16.72 13.35 -27.73
C GLN A 4 -16.17 12.99 -26.33
N LEU A 5 -17.00 13.13 -25.32
CA LEU A 5 -16.63 12.87 -23.93
C LEU A 5 -16.37 11.36 -23.71
N THR A 6 -15.29 11.03 -23.02
CA THR A 6 -15.02 9.70 -22.47
C THR A 6 -15.07 9.78 -20.96
N ALA A 7 -16.04 9.12 -20.33
CA ALA A 7 -16.22 9.13 -18.88
C ALA A 7 -15.78 7.82 -18.25
N LEU A 8 -15.17 7.90 -17.07
CA LEU A 8 -14.96 6.80 -16.13
C LEU A 8 -15.77 7.08 -14.88
N ILE A 9 -16.70 6.21 -14.56
CA ILE A 9 -17.57 6.29 -13.39
C ILE A 9 -17.20 5.16 -12.47
N ILE A 10 -16.68 5.50 -11.28
CA ILE A 10 -16.21 4.56 -10.26
C ILE A 10 -17.24 4.51 -9.15
N MET A 11 -17.83 3.35 -8.93
CA MET A 11 -18.75 3.05 -7.83
C MET A 11 -17.93 2.46 -6.67
N ASP A 12 -17.38 3.32 -5.82
CA ASP A 12 -16.47 2.93 -4.73
C ASP A 12 -17.10 1.87 -3.82
N GLY A 13 -16.41 0.75 -3.62
CA GLY A 13 -16.89 -0.34 -2.77
C GLY A 13 -17.96 -1.26 -3.39
N PHE A 14 -18.19 -1.19 -4.71
CA PHE A 14 -19.19 -2.00 -5.41
C PHE A 14 -18.56 -3.30 -5.95
N GLY A 15 -18.46 -4.33 -5.10
CA GLY A 15 -17.95 -5.65 -5.48
C GLY A 15 -19.01 -6.56 -6.13
N ILE A 16 -18.55 -7.66 -6.69
CA ILE A 16 -19.41 -8.72 -7.24
C ILE A 16 -19.30 -9.97 -6.36
N ASN A 17 -20.39 -10.34 -5.71
CA ASN A 17 -20.48 -11.52 -4.86
C ASN A 17 -21.80 -12.27 -5.14
N PRO A 18 -21.76 -13.54 -5.53
CA PRO A 18 -22.97 -14.31 -5.78
C PRO A 18 -23.72 -14.73 -4.49
N ASN A 19 -23.08 -14.61 -3.33
CA ASN A 19 -23.71 -14.97 -2.06
C ASN A 19 -24.69 -13.85 -1.62
N PRO A 20 -25.99 -14.15 -1.43
CA PRO A 20 -26.96 -13.13 -1.03
C PRO A 20 -26.88 -12.75 0.46
N LEU A 21 -26.20 -13.53 1.30
CA LEU A 21 -26.14 -13.28 2.73
C LEU A 21 -25.31 -12.01 3.03
N GLY A 22 -25.95 -10.97 3.54
CA GLY A 22 -25.30 -9.71 3.86
C GLY A 22 -24.79 -8.95 2.63
N ASN A 23 -25.36 -9.19 1.46
CA ASN A 23 -25.01 -8.52 0.21
C ASN A 23 -26.01 -7.41 -0.06
N ALA A 24 -25.64 -6.18 0.28
CA ALA A 24 -26.50 -5.01 0.11
C ALA A 24 -26.77 -4.69 -1.38
N ILE A 25 -25.87 -5.09 -2.27
CA ILE A 25 -26.00 -4.86 -3.73
C ILE A 25 -27.12 -5.75 -4.29
N LEU A 26 -27.10 -7.05 -3.98
CA LEU A 26 -28.16 -7.97 -4.40
C LEU A 26 -29.50 -7.64 -3.76
N GLU A 27 -29.51 -7.24 -2.49
CA GLU A 27 -30.74 -6.86 -1.77
C GLU A 27 -31.35 -5.55 -2.31
N ALA A 28 -30.51 -4.60 -2.72
CA ALA A 28 -30.96 -3.35 -3.31
C ALA A 28 -31.69 -3.56 -4.64
N GLY A 29 -31.19 -4.50 -5.45
CA GLY A 29 -31.46 -4.57 -6.87
C GLY A 29 -30.87 -3.36 -7.62
N THR A 30 -30.31 -3.59 -8.78
CA THR A 30 -29.60 -2.56 -9.56
C THR A 30 -30.15 -2.45 -10.99
N PRO A 31 -31.41 -2.03 -11.18
CA PRO A 31 -32.08 -2.09 -12.48
C PRO A 31 -31.38 -1.29 -13.59
N ASN A 32 -30.69 -0.19 -13.27
CA ASN A 32 -29.96 0.58 -14.25
C ASN A 32 -28.64 -0.10 -14.64
N ILE A 33 -27.85 -0.57 -13.68
CA ILE A 33 -26.61 -1.31 -13.92
C ILE A 33 -26.92 -2.61 -14.66
N ASP A 34 -28.00 -3.32 -14.29
CA ASP A 34 -28.47 -4.52 -14.98
C ASP A 34 -28.84 -4.23 -16.43
N ARG A 35 -29.58 -3.14 -16.68
CA ARG A 35 -29.93 -2.66 -18.03
C ARG A 35 -28.69 -2.34 -18.85
N LEU A 36 -27.72 -1.65 -18.26
CA LEU A 36 -26.47 -1.31 -18.95
C LEU A 36 -25.67 -2.58 -19.27
N SER A 37 -25.57 -3.52 -18.33
CA SER A 37 -24.90 -4.81 -18.54
C SER A 37 -25.58 -5.67 -19.59
N ALA A 38 -26.92 -5.60 -19.70
CA ALA A 38 -27.64 -6.29 -20.76
C ALA A 38 -27.48 -5.65 -22.15
N ALA A 39 -27.31 -4.33 -22.19
CA ALA A 39 -27.21 -3.56 -23.43
C ALA A 39 -25.78 -3.45 -23.98
N PHE A 40 -24.77 -3.50 -23.12
CA PHE A 40 -23.38 -3.24 -23.46
C PHE A 40 -22.44 -4.36 -23.01
N PRO A 41 -21.27 -4.52 -23.69
CA PRO A 41 -20.28 -5.52 -23.28
C PRO A 41 -19.75 -5.20 -21.87
N HIS A 42 -19.67 -6.24 -21.08
CA HIS A 42 -19.21 -6.16 -19.70
C HIS A 42 -18.30 -7.34 -19.32
N THR A 43 -17.52 -7.16 -18.28
CA THR A 43 -16.64 -8.17 -17.69
C THR A 43 -16.46 -7.89 -16.20
N GLN A 44 -15.66 -8.72 -15.55
CA GLN A 44 -15.23 -8.53 -14.16
C GLN A 44 -13.73 -8.26 -14.12
N LEU A 45 -13.30 -7.39 -13.20
CA LEU A 45 -11.90 -7.07 -12.99
C LEU A 45 -11.45 -7.53 -11.61
N SER A 46 -10.22 -8.03 -11.53
CA SER A 46 -9.56 -8.26 -10.25
C SER A 46 -9.18 -6.91 -9.63
N ALA A 47 -9.51 -6.74 -8.34
CA ALA A 47 -9.31 -5.50 -7.58
C ALA A 47 -8.62 -5.77 -6.22
N SER A 48 -7.93 -6.89 -6.06
CA SER A 48 -7.30 -7.30 -4.80
C SER A 48 -6.01 -8.09 -5.04
N GLY A 49 -5.22 -8.28 -3.99
CA GLY A 49 -4.01 -9.07 -4.03
C GLY A 49 -2.98 -8.61 -5.08
N PRO A 50 -2.22 -9.52 -5.69
CA PRO A 50 -1.13 -9.18 -6.61
C PRO A 50 -1.56 -8.36 -7.84
N ASP A 51 -2.80 -8.48 -8.27
CA ASP A 51 -3.35 -7.74 -9.41
C ASP A 51 -3.48 -6.22 -9.17
N VAL A 52 -3.32 -5.80 -7.93
CA VAL A 52 -3.27 -4.39 -7.53
C VAL A 52 -2.01 -4.04 -6.72
N GLY A 53 -1.00 -4.91 -6.74
CA GLY A 53 0.29 -4.69 -6.06
C GLY A 53 0.27 -4.96 -4.55
N LEU A 54 -0.69 -5.76 -4.07
CA LEU A 54 -0.84 -6.18 -2.68
C LEU A 54 -0.49 -7.67 -2.51
N PRO A 55 -0.19 -8.15 -1.29
CA PRO A 55 0.01 -9.56 -1.02
C PRO A 55 -1.18 -10.44 -1.45
N PRO A 56 -0.95 -11.72 -1.78
CA PRO A 56 -2.02 -12.67 -2.06
C PRO A 56 -3.05 -12.73 -0.93
N GLY A 57 -4.35 -12.65 -1.27
CA GLY A 57 -5.46 -12.69 -0.32
C GLY A 57 -5.72 -11.37 0.42
N GLN A 58 -4.93 -10.34 0.19
CA GLN A 58 -5.19 -9.01 0.76
C GLN A 58 -6.24 -8.27 -0.07
N MET A 59 -7.26 -7.74 0.60
CA MET A 59 -8.30 -6.92 0.00
C MET A 59 -7.73 -5.61 -0.57
N GLY A 60 -8.28 -5.15 -1.70
CA GLY A 60 -8.00 -3.82 -2.24
C GLY A 60 -8.52 -2.70 -1.34
N ASN A 61 -8.20 -1.48 -1.71
CA ASN A 61 -8.71 -0.26 -1.09
C ASN A 61 -8.75 0.87 -2.11
N SER A 62 -9.40 1.99 -1.77
CA SER A 62 -9.60 3.08 -2.71
C SER A 62 -8.29 3.74 -3.15
N GLU A 63 -7.29 3.85 -2.27
CA GLU A 63 -5.98 4.43 -2.61
C GLU A 63 -5.27 3.59 -3.69
N VAL A 64 -5.13 2.30 -3.42
CA VAL A 64 -4.47 1.35 -4.34
C VAL A 64 -5.29 1.17 -5.62
N GLY A 65 -6.62 1.09 -5.53
CA GLY A 65 -7.50 0.94 -6.69
C GLY A 65 -7.37 2.11 -7.65
N HIS A 66 -7.54 3.34 -7.18
CA HIS A 66 -7.43 4.55 -8.01
C HIS A 66 -6.02 4.77 -8.55
N LEU A 67 -4.98 4.43 -7.76
CA LEU A 67 -3.59 4.48 -8.20
C LEU A 67 -3.34 3.56 -9.40
N ASN A 68 -3.77 2.30 -9.33
CA ASN A 68 -3.61 1.33 -10.42
C ASN A 68 -4.41 1.72 -11.67
N ILE A 69 -5.65 2.22 -11.49
CA ILE A 69 -6.48 2.73 -12.58
C ILE A 69 -5.78 3.90 -13.29
N GLY A 70 -5.34 4.89 -12.53
CA GLY A 70 -4.70 6.10 -13.08
C GLY A 70 -3.32 5.84 -13.69
N ALA A 71 -2.55 4.94 -13.12
CA ALA A 71 -1.23 4.57 -13.62
C ALA A 71 -1.27 3.64 -14.85
N GLY A 72 -2.39 2.95 -15.12
CA GLY A 72 -2.50 1.98 -16.21
C GLY A 72 -1.54 0.81 -16.10
N ARG A 73 -1.07 0.53 -14.87
CA ARG A 73 -0.12 -0.54 -14.54
C ARG A 73 -0.31 -0.98 -13.10
N ILE A 74 0.17 -2.19 -12.77
CA ILE A 74 0.23 -2.60 -11.36
C ILE A 74 1.31 -1.77 -10.66
N VAL A 75 0.91 -1.03 -9.63
CA VAL A 75 1.82 -0.30 -8.74
C VAL A 75 1.99 -1.12 -7.47
N ASN A 76 3.12 -1.81 -7.39
CA ASN A 76 3.42 -2.64 -6.23
C ASN A 76 3.61 -1.77 -4.97
N GLN A 77 2.97 -2.16 -3.88
CA GLN A 77 3.29 -1.61 -2.56
C GLN A 77 4.68 -2.12 -2.12
N GLU A 78 5.32 -1.42 -1.20
CA GLU A 78 6.73 -1.67 -0.81
C GLU A 78 7.02 -3.15 -0.50
N LEU A 79 6.12 -3.82 0.23
CA LEU A 79 6.26 -5.25 0.53
C LEU A 79 6.35 -6.09 -0.75
N MET A 80 5.45 -5.85 -1.69
CA MET A 80 5.39 -6.59 -2.95
C MET A 80 6.52 -6.21 -3.90
N GLN A 81 6.92 -4.94 -3.91
CA GLN A 81 8.06 -4.47 -4.70
C GLN A 81 9.34 -5.21 -4.28
N ILE A 82 9.65 -5.23 -2.97
CA ILE A 82 10.82 -5.92 -2.45
C ILE A 82 10.74 -7.43 -2.71
N THR A 83 9.56 -8.03 -2.48
CA THR A 83 9.34 -9.45 -2.76
C THR A 83 9.58 -9.78 -4.24
N HIS A 84 9.08 -8.94 -5.15
CA HIS A 84 9.30 -9.09 -6.58
C HIS A 84 10.79 -8.93 -6.96
N ASP A 85 11.49 -7.98 -6.34
CA ASP A 85 12.91 -7.76 -6.55
C ASP A 85 13.77 -8.93 -6.08
N ILE A 86 13.34 -9.60 -5.00
CA ILE A 86 13.95 -10.86 -4.55
C ILE A 86 13.74 -11.95 -5.60
N GLN A 87 12.50 -12.18 -6.02
CA GLN A 87 12.11 -13.24 -6.96
C GLN A 87 12.78 -13.10 -8.33
N THR A 88 12.94 -11.87 -8.81
CA THR A 88 13.59 -11.55 -10.09
C THR A 88 15.11 -11.42 -9.99
N GLY A 89 15.67 -11.48 -8.80
CA GLY A 89 17.10 -11.30 -8.56
C GLY A 89 17.59 -9.85 -8.59
N ARG A 90 16.71 -8.86 -8.80
CA ARG A 90 17.06 -7.43 -8.81
C ARG A 90 17.63 -6.95 -7.48
N LEU A 91 17.08 -7.44 -6.37
CA LEU A 91 17.55 -7.08 -5.02
C LEU A 91 19.06 -7.36 -4.86
N PHE A 92 19.55 -8.49 -5.37
CA PHE A 92 20.94 -8.93 -5.21
C PHE A 92 21.96 -8.07 -5.97
N ASN A 93 21.48 -7.21 -6.89
CA ASN A 93 22.27 -6.25 -7.65
C ASN A 93 21.94 -4.80 -7.28
N ASN A 94 21.14 -4.57 -6.22
CA ASN A 94 20.77 -3.22 -5.81
C ASN A 94 22.02 -2.41 -5.39
N PRO A 95 22.22 -1.19 -5.94
CA PRO A 95 23.43 -0.40 -5.70
C PRO A 95 23.67 -0.06 -4.23
N ALA A 96 22.61 0.29 -3.48
CA ALA A 96 22.73 0.69 -2.08
C ALA A 96 23.17 -0.50 -1.20
N LEU A 97 22.56 -1.68 -1.40
CA LEU A 97 22.92 -2.90 -0.68
C LEU A 97 24.34 -3.37 -1.04
N THR A 98 24.66 -3.34 -2.33
CA THR A 98 25.99 -3.69 -2.85
C THR A 98 27.05 -2.80 -2.24
N TRP A 99 26.84 -1.48 -2.25
CA TRP A 99 27.76 -0.52 -1.65
C TRP A 99 28.02 -0.81 -0.16
N ALA A 100 26.98 -0.99 0.65
CA ALA A 100 27.14 -1.25 2.08
C ALA A 100 27.92 -2.54 2.36
N MET A 101 27.66 -3.60 1.59
CA MET A 101 28.32 -4.90 1.76
C MET A 101 29.79 -4.86 1.29
N GLU A 102 30.08 -4.19 0.17
CA GLU A 102 31.43 -4.01 -0.34
C GLU A 102 32.28 -3.13 0.58
N GLU A 103 31.70 -2.07 1.15
CA GLU A 103 32.38 -1.24 2.14
C GLU A 103 32.73 -2.02 3.41
N ALA A 104 31.83 -2.87 3.91
CA ALA A 104 32.11 -3.74 5.05
C ALA A 104 33.26 -4.70 4.76
N LEU A 105 33.32 -5.29 3.56
CA LEU A 105 34.44 -6.13 3.13
C LEU A 105 35.74 -5.31 3.00
N ARG A 106 35.69 -4.15 2.34
CA ARG A 106 36.84 -3.30 2.10
C ARG A 106 37.49 -2.81 3.39
N GLN A 107 36.70 -2.52 4.39
CA GLN A 107 37.14 -2.01 5.69
C GLN A 107 37.38 -3.11 6.72
N ASP A 108 37.12 -4.37 6.39
CA ASP A 108 37.11 -5.50 7.32
C ASP A 108 36.22 -5.22 8.56
N SER A 109 35.14 -4.44 8.34
CA SER A 109 34.17 -4.05 9.35
C SER A 109 32.97 -4.99 9.39
N ALA A 110 32.04 -4.77 10.32
CA ALA A 110 30.84 -5.59 10.44
C ALA A 110 29.69 -5.09 9.56
N LEU A 111 28.84 -6.03 9.14
CA LEU A 111 27.53 -5.77 8.58
C LEU A 111 26.46 -6.06 9.62
N HIS A 112 25.64 -5.07 9.91
CA HIS A 112 24.51 -5.18 10.83
C HIS A 112 23.18 -5.05 10.10
N PHE A 113 22.20 -5.87 10.47
CA PHE A 113 20.81 -5.75 10.08
C PHE A 113 19.98 -5.34 11.31
N LEU A 114 19.11 -4.32 11.15
CA LEU A 114 18.21 -3.85 12.20
C LEU A 114 16.78 -3.78 11.64
N GLY A 115 15.81 -4.38 12.32
CA GLY A 115 14.41 -4.26 11.91
C GLY A 115 13.46 -5.20 12.64
N LEU A 116 12.18 -5.08 12.30
CA LEU A 116 11.10 -5.85 12.90
C LEU A 116 11.10 -7.28 12.37
N LEU A 117 11.20 -8.24 13.29
CA LEU A 117 11.31 -9.67 12.98
C LEU A 117 9.94 -10.35 13.07
N SER A 118 9.17 -10.30 12.01
CA SER A 118 7.89 -11.02 11.85
C SER A 118 7.55 -11.24 10.38
N ASP A 119 6.47 -11.95 10.11
CA ASP A 119 5.86 -12.11 8.79
C ASP A 119 4.55 -11.32 8.64
N GLY A 120 4.29 -10.37 9.54
CA GLY A 120 3.09 -9.52 9.51
C GLY A 120 2.99 -8.62 8.27
N GLY A 121 4.11 -8.30 7.62
CA GLY A 121 4.13 -7.59 6.35
C GLY A 121 3.68 -6.12 6.41
N VAL A 122 3.57 -5.53 7.61
CA VAL A 122 3.16 -4.12 7.79
C VAL A 122 4.37 -3.17 7.80
N HIS A 123 5.45 -3.54 8.46
CA HIS A 123 6.67 -2.75 8.58
C HIS A 123 7.88 -3.39 7.91
N SER A 124 7.90 -4.71 7.86
CA SER A 124 8.98 -5.56 7.37
C SER A 124 8.44 -6.95 7.06
N HIS A 125 9.29 -7.81 6.50
CA HIS A 125 8.98 -9.22 6.36
C HIS A 125 10.24 -10.06 6.60
N ILE A 126 10.12 -11.16 7.35
CA ILE A 126 11.25 -12.02 7.71
C ILE A 126 11.95 -12.60 6.48
N ASP A 127 11.21 -12.90 5.41
CA ASP A 127 11.79 -13.44 4.16
C ASP A 127 12.67 -12.41 3.44
N HIS A 128 12.40 -11.11 3.60
CA HIS A 128 13.27 -10.06 3.10
C HIS A 128 14.62 -10.05 3.82
N LEU A 129 14.61 -10.20 5.15
CA LEU A 129 15.84 -10.38 5.93
C LEU A 129 16.60 -11.63 5.49
N PHE A 130 15.89 -12.75 5.25
CA PHE A 130 16.52 -13.99 4.77
C PHE A 130 17.22 -13.80 3.43
N ALA A 131 16.60 -13.09 2.49
CA ALA A 131 17.23 -12.75 1.21
C ALA A 131 18.49 -11.86 1.37
N LEU A 132 18.44 -10.88 2.29
CA LEU A 132 19.60 -10.02 2.62
C LEU A 132 20.74 -10.83 3.26
N LEU A 133 20.44 -11.81 4.09
CA LEU A 133 21.42 -12.73 4.66
C LEU A 133 22.04 -13.65 3.60
N ASP A 134 21.24 -14.17 2.65
CA ASP A 134 21.71 -14.93 1.49
C ASP A 134 22.67 -14.09 0.64
N MET A 135 22.35 -12.81 0.41
CA MET A 135 23.19 -11.87 -0.32
C MET A 135 24.52 -11.61 0.40
N ALA A 136 24.49 -11.41 1.73
CA ALA A 136 25.69 -11.22 2.54
C ALA A 136 26.61 -12.45 2.46
N LYS A 137 26.06 -13.65 2.59
CA LYS A 137 26.79 -14.91 2.43
C LYS A 137 27.40 -15.07 1.04
N ALA A 138 26.62 -14.81 0.00
CA ALA A 138 27.07 -14.94 -1.38
C ALA A 138 28.23 -13.97 -1.70
N ARG A 139 28.30 -12.81 -1.02
CA ARG A 139 29.39 -11.83 -1.16
C ARG A 139 30.60 -12.13 -0.25
N GLY A 140 30.57 -13.19 0.56
CA GLY A 140 31.69 -13.62 1.37
C GLY A 140 31.85 -12.86 2.69
N LEU A 141 30.83 -12.16 3.17
CA LEU A 141 30.82 -11.52 4.47
C LEU A 141 30.83 -12.57 5.58
N THR A 142 31.65 -12.35 6.61
CA THR A 142 31.77 -13.25 7.78
C THR A 142 31.36 -12.58 9.08
N LYS A 143 31.46 -11.25 9.18
CA LYS A 143 31.07 -10.45 10.34
C LYS A 143 29.67 -9.89 10.11
N VAL A 144 28.65 -10.74 10.24
CA VAL A 144 27.23 -10.39 10.00
C VAL A 144 26.43 -10.53 11.28
N PHE A 145 25.69 -9.50 11.64
CA PHE A 145 24.93 -9.47 12.92
C PHE A 145 23.52 -8.95 12.72
N VAL A 146 22.56 -9.51 13.46
CA VAL A 146 21.16 -9.12 13.39
C VAL A 146 20.69 -8.56 14.74
N HIS A 147 20.08 -7.39 14.71
CA HIS A 147 19.41 -6.73 15.82
C HIS A 147 17.90 -6.84 15.60
N CYS A 148 17.25 -7.73 16.37
CA CYS A 148 15.85 -8.07 16.19
C CYS A 148 14.95 -7.13 16.99
N LEU A 149 13.96 -6.53 16.32
CA LEU A 149 12.83 -5.88 16.97
C LEU A 149 11.64 -6.85 16.93
N LEU A 150 11.04 -7.18 18.09
CA LEU A 150 9.90 -8.08 18.17
C LEU A 150 8.59 -7.29 17.98
N ASP A 151 7.60 -7.93 17.35
CA ASP A 151 6.37 -7.30 16.89
C ASP A 151 5.27 -7.26 17.97
N GLY A 152 4.47 -8.30 18.06
CA GLY A 152 3.35 -8.41 19.00
C GLY A 152 2.14 -7.50 18.75
N ARG A 153 2.12 -6.79 17.59
CA ARG A 153 0.97 -5.98 17.13
C ARG A 153 0.40 -6.46 15.81
N ASP A 154 1.28 -6.67 14.83
CA ASP A 154 0.89 -7.06 13.47
C ASP A 154 0.82 -8.59 13.35
N VAL A 155 1.32 -9.30 14.36
CA VAL A 155 1.25 -10.75 14.58
C VAL A 155 0.88 -11.03 16.05
N PRO A 156 0.50 -12.27 16.42
CA PRO A 156 0.18 -12.61 17.82
C PRO A 156 1.28 -12.17 18.81
N PRO A 157 0.90 -11.71 20.01
CA PRO A 157 1.81 -11.03 20.94
C PRO A 157 2.88 -11.92 21.59
N ASP A 158 2.82 -13.23 21.38
CA ASP A 158 3.73 -14.24 21.90
C ASP A 158 4.37 -15.11 20.81
N SER A 159 4.38 -14.60 19.56
CA SER A 159 4.91 -15.31 18.39
C SER A 159 6.42 -15.10 18.16
N GLY A 160 7.02 -14.08 18.80
CA GLY A 160 8.40 -13.65 18.56
C GLY A 160 9.44 -14.73 18.81
N ALA A 161 9.27 -15.60 19.83
CA ALA A 161 10.16 -16.75 20.05
C ALA A 161 10.21 -17.69 18.84
N GLY A 162 9.11 -17.85 18.11
CA GLY A 162 9.04 -18.62 16.87
C GLY A 162 9.84 -17.98 15.75
N PHE A 163 9.74 -16.67 15.57
CA PHE A 163 10.50 -15.93 14.56
C PHE A 163 12.00 -15.90 14.88
N VAL A 164 12.37 -15.72 16.14
CA VAL A 164 13.78 -15.80 16.57
C VAL A 164 14.37 -17.19 16.30
N ARG A 165 13.61 -18.27 16.52
CA ARG A 165 14.03 -19.64 16.19
C ARG A 165 14.22 -19.80 14.68
N ARG A 166 13.28 -19.37 13.85
CA ARG A 166 13.40 -19.41 12.39
C ARG A 166 14.64 -18.64 11.89
N LEU A 167 14.95 -17.50 12.49
CA LEU A 167 16.14 -16.73 12.17
C LEU A 167 17.41 -17.49 12.59
N GLN A 168 17.46 -18.07 13.78
CA GLN A 168 18.61 -18.86 14.25
C GLN A 168 18.87 -20.06 13.33
N GLU A 169 17.82 -20.81 12.96
CA GLU A 169 17.91 -21.92 12.00
C GLU A 169 18.45 -21.47 10.64
N LYS A 170 18.00 -20.30 10.14
CA LYS A 170 18.52 -19.71 8.89
C LYS A 170 20.01 -19.39 8.99
N LEU A 171 20.46 -18.74 10.08
CA LEU A 171 21.86 -18.37 10.31
C LEU A 171 22.75 -19.62 10.46
N ASP A 172 22.28 -20.64 11.19
CA ASP A 172 22.99 -21.92 11.35
C ASP A 172 23.13 -22.64 10.00
N GLY A 173 22.07 -22.66 9.19
CA GLY A 173 22.11 -23.24 7.84
C GLY A 173 23.02 -22.50 6.87
N LEU A 174 23.13 -21.18 7.02
CA LEU A 174 24.09 -20.38 6.23
C LEU A 174 25.54 -20.55 6.70
N GLY A 175 25.76 -20.88 7.97
CA GLY A 175 27.07 -20.90 8.60
C GLY A 175 27.71 -19.50 8.71
N VAL A 176 26.90 -18.46 8.60
CA VAL A 176 27.31 -17.05 8.67
C VAL A 176 26.22 -16.24 9.38
N GLY A 177 26.65 -15.28 10.18
CA GLY A 177 25.76 -14.38 10.90
C GLY A 177 25.37 -14.87 12.30
N ARG A 178 25.04 -13.93 13.19
CA ARG A 178 24.57 -14.18 14.54
C ARG A 178 23.58 -13.12 14.99
N ILE A 179 22.66 -13.49 15.87
CA ILE A 179 21.79 -12.53 16.56
C ILE A 179 22.62 -11.82 17.63
N ALA A 180 22.65 -10.49 17.58
CA ALA A 180 23.42 -9.66 18.51
C ALA A 180 22.56 -9.04 19.62
N SER A 181 21.32 -8.63 19.28
CA SER A 181 20.37 -8.11 20.28
C SER A 181 18.93 -8.40 19.88
N ILE A 182 18.06 -8.44 20.90
CA ILE A 182 16.60 -8.62 20.75
C ILE A 182 15.91 -7.61 21.65
N GLN A 183 14.85 -6.97 21.15
CA GLN A 183 14.02 -6.05 21.94
C GLN A 183 12.64 -5.91 21.32
N GLY A 184 11.63 -5.58 22.12
CA GLY A 184 10.30 -5.27 21.62
C GLY A 184 10.28 -3.95 20.83
N ARG A 185 9.35 -3.84 19.89
CA ARG A 185 9.16 -2.63 19.06
C ARG A 185 8.87 -1.38 19.90
N TYR A 186 8.40 -1.52 21.12
CA TYR A 186 8.17 -0.42 22.07
C TYR A 186 9.42 0.43 22.29
N TRP A 187 10.61 -0.18 22.25
CA TRP A 187 11.89 0.48 22.50
C TRP A 187 12.55 0.99 21.22
N GLY A 188 12.71 0.12 20.23
CA GLY A 188 13.44 0.43 19.00
C GLY A 188 12.60 1.06 17.89
N MET A 189 11.26 1.12 18.02
CA MET A 189 10.34 1.63 17.00
C MET A 189 9.36 2.65 17.58
N ASP A 190 9.79 3.48 18.52
CA ASP A 190 9.01 4.62 19.00
C ASP A 190 8.80 5.64 17.89
N ARG A 191 7.61 6.26 17.84
CA ARG A 191 7.27 7.35 16.91
C ARG A 191 6.69 8.58 17.59
N ASP A 192 6.66 8.57 18.93
CA ASP A 192 6.01 9.59 19.75
C ASP A 192 7.03 10.56 20.38
N ASN A 193 8.31 10.50 19.93
CA ASN A 193 9.46 11.25 20.43
C ASN A 193 9.75 11.02 21.93
N ILE A 194 9.50 9.79 22.41
CA ILE A 194 9.88 9.36 23.75
C ILE A 194 11.32 8.84 23.69
N TRP A 195 12.24 9.79 23.70
CA TRP A 195 13.66 9.53 23.47
C TRP A 195 14.31 8.61 24.48
N GLU A 196 13.79 8.51 25.70
CA GLU A 196 14.23 7.57 26.73
C GLU A 196 14.04 6.11 26.26
N ARG A 197 12.95 5.83 25.55
CA ARG A 197 12.71 4.50 24.96
C ARG A 197 13.71 4.22 23.85
N VAL A 198 13.82 5.14 22.90
CA VAL A 198 14.76 5.02 21.77
C VAL A 198 16.18 4.83 22.24
N LYS A 199 16.57 5.57 23.31
CA LYS A 199 17.90 5.47 23.90
C LYS A 199 18.21 4.05 24.42
N LEU A 200 17.28 3.43 25.11
CA LEU A 200 17.49 2.05 25.62
C LEU A 200 17.70 1.06 24.47
N GLY A 201 16.91 1.19 23.40
CA GLY A 201 17.08 0.40 22.19
C GLY A 201 18.41 0.65 21.48
N TYR A 202 18.78 1.92 21.34
CA TYR A 202 20.06 2.36 20.76
C TYR A 202 21.25 1.86 21.58
N ASP A 203 21.22 2.00 22.92
CA ASP A 203 22.30 1.58 23.81
C ASP A 203 22.52 0.07 23.77
N ALA A 204 21.49 -0.73 23.57
CA ALA A 204 21.64 -2.18 23.37
C ALA A 204 22.43 -2.50 22.09
N VAL A 205 22.16 -1.78 21.02
CA VAL A 205 22.81 -2.00 19.72
C VAL A 205 24.23 -1.44 19.70
N VAL A 206 24.48 -0.26 20.29
CA VAL A 206 25.74 0.47 20.19
C VAL A 206 26.69 0.21 21.36
N LEU A 207 26.14 0.05 22.58
CA LEU A 207 26.93 -0.09 23.80
C LEU A 207 26.90 -1.51 24.35
N GLY A 208 26.06 -2.39 23.83
CA GLY A 208 25.84 -3.71 24.39
C GLY A 208 25.26 -3.64 25.81
N ARG A 209 24.36 -2.66 26.07
CA ARG A 209 23.71 -2.47 27.39
C ARG A 209 22.29 -3.04 27.37
N GLY A 210 21.99 -3.96 28.26
CA GLY A 210 20.67 -4.59 28.35
C GLY A 210 20.69 -5.78 29.27
N VAL A 211 19.68 -6.62 29.19
CA VAL A 211 19.65 -7.92 29.82
C VAL A 211 20.57 -8.86 29.05
N PHE A 212 21.51 -9.51 29.70
CA PHE A 212 22.42 -10.43 29.01
C PHE A 212 21.82 -11.83 28.91
N ALA A 213 21.98 -12.45 27.74
CA ALA A 213 21.58 -13.82 27.48
C ALA A 213 22.54 -14.49 26.48
N GLU A 214 22.68 -15.80 26.54
CA GLU A 214 23.49 -16.59 25.60
C GLU A 214 22.61 -17.26 24.53
N ASN A 215 21.35 -17.58 24.87
CA ASN A 215 20.40 -18.22 23.97
C ASN A 215 19.28 -17.23 23.58
N PRO A 216 19.16 -16.88 22.30
CA PRO A 216 18.20 -15.88 21.84
C PRO A 216 16.74 -16.30 22.01
N VAL A 217 16.41 -17.57 21.76
CA VAL A 217 15.05 -18.10 21.90
C VAL A 217 14.64 -18.15 23.36
N GLN A 218 15.56 -18.65 24.23
CA GLN A 218 15.29 -18.74 25.67
C GLN A 218 15.08 -17.36 26.29
N ALA A 219 15.83 -16.34 25.86
CA ALA A 219 15.66 -14.97 26.35
C ALA A 219 14.24 -14.42 26.11
N VAL A 220 13.62 -14.73 24.97
CA VAL A 220 12.24 -14.34 24.70
C VAL A 220 11.26 -15.16 25.54
N LEU A 221 11.47 -16.47 25.66
CA LEU A 221 10.63 -17.33 26.50
C LEU A 221 10.67 -16.92 27.97
N ASP A 222 11.85 -16.54 28.51
CA ASP A 222 12.01 -16.04 29.88
C ASP A 222 11.20 -14.73 30.08
N SER A 223 11.16 -13.86 29.08
CA SER A 223 10.30 -12.64 29.08
C SER A 223 8.82 -13.01 29.18
N TYR A 224 8.36 -14.01 28.40
CA TYR A 224 6.98 -14.48 28.48
C TYR A 224 6.63 -15.06 29.84
N GLN A 225 7.55 -15.83 30.44
CA GLN A 225 7.36 -16.34 31.79
C GLN A 225 7.25 -15.23 32.85
N ALA A 226 7.91 -14.10 32.59
CA ALA A 226 7.79 -12.90 33.43
C ALA A 226 6.52 -12.04 33.07
N GLY A 227 5.63 -12.51 32.19
CA GLY A 227 4.41 -11.83 31.81
C GLY A 227 4.63 -10.68 30.82
N VAL A 228 5.79 -10.62 30.15
CA VAL A 228 6.12 -9.55 29.18
C VAL A 228 6.19 -10.16 27.78
N THR A 229 5.24 -9.76 26.93
CA THR A 229 5.10 -10.23 25.55
C THR A 229 5.97 -9.42 24.59
N ASP A 230 5.99 -9.84 23.31
CA ASP A 230 6.90 -9.38 22.25
C ASP A 230 7.12 -7.88 22.21
N GLU A 231 6.03 -7.10 22.15
CA GLU A 231 6.11 -5.64 22.01
C GLU A 231 6.97 -4.97 23.09
N PHE A 232 6.92 -5.50 24.31
CA PHE A 232 7.51 -4.89 25.51
C PHE A 232 8.77 -5.59 26.00
N VAL A 233 9.25 -6.63 25.32
CA VAL A 233 10.51 -7.32 25.68
C VAL A 233 11.61 -6.27 25.82
N LYS A 234 12.18 -6.21 27.03
CA LYS A 234 13.28 -5.27 27.33
C LYS A 234 14.49 -5.60 26.47
N PRO A 235 15.34 -4.59 26.14
CA PRO A 235 16.53 -4.84 25.34
C PRO A 235 17.41 -5.94 25.93
N VAL A 236 17.59 -7.02 25.17
CA VAL A 236 18.46 -8.17 25.46
C VAL A 236 19.68 -8.08 24.55
N VAL A 237 20.85 -8.23 25.15
CA VAL A 237 22.13 -8.30 24.43
C VAL A 237 22.61 -9.74 24.47
N LEU A 238 22.82 -10.35 23.33
CA LEU A 238 23.36 -11.70 23.22
C LEU A 238 24.84 -11.67 23.54
N THR A 239 25.29 -12.62 24.39
CA THR A 239 26.67 -12.72 24.85
C THR A 239 27.29 -14.06 24.46
N GLN A 240 28.58 -14.03 24.27
CA GLN A 240 29.42 -15.22 24.14
C GLN A 240 30.66 -15.05 24.96
N LEU A 241 30.97 -16.03 25.79
CA LEU A 241 32.12 -15.99 26.72
C LEU A 241 32.12 -14.72 27.61
N GLY A 242 30.91 -14.26 28.01
CA GLY A 242 30.72 -13.10 28.88
C GLY A 242 30.85 -11.72 28.23
N ALA A 243 31.05 -11.64 26.91
CA ALA A 243 31.07 -10.39 26.14
C ALA A 243 29.92 -10.32 25.15
N PRO A 244 29.40 -9.13 24.80
CA PRO A 244 28.41 -8.96 23.71
C PRO A 244 28.89 -9.62 22.41
N VAL A 245 28.00 -10.33 21.74
CA VAL A 245 28.27 -10.98 20.44
C VAL A 245 28.75 -9.95 19.42
N ALA A 246 28.13 -8.79 19.37
CA ALA A 246 28.57 -7.64 18.60
C ALA A 246 27.90 -6.36 19.08
N THR A 247 28.55 -5.23 18.81
CA THR A 247 27.99 -3.87 18.90
C THR A 247 28.33 -3.12 17.62
N VAL A 248 27.52 -2.13 17.28
CA VAL A 248 27.79 -1.27 16.12
C VAL A 248 28.95 -0.32 16.44
N ASN A 249 29.92 -0.23 15.53
CA ASN A 249 31.12 0.59 15.65
C ASN A 249 31.22 1.56 14.47
N ALA A 250 32.08 2.56 14.58
CA ALA A 250 32.39 3.46 13.47
C ALA A 250 32.89 2.65 12.25
N HIS A 251 32.39 3.04 11.08
CA HIS A 251 32.67 2.41 9.78
C HIS A 251 32.04 1.03 9.56
N ASP A 252 31.20 0.55 10.48
CA ASP A 252 30.35 -0.61 10.19
C ASP A 252 29.25 -0.23 9.18
N SER A 253 28.76 -1.22 8.46
CA SER A 253 27.57 -1.08 7.61
C SER A 253 26.32 -1.48 8.42
N LEU A 254 25.27 -0.66 8.35
CA LEU A 254 23.99 -0.94 8.99
C LEU A 254 22.86 -0.83 7.98
N ILE A 255 22.13 -1.93 7.77
CA ILE A 255 20.97 -2.00 6.88
C ILE A 255 19.71 -2.13 7.74
N CYS A 256 18.85 -1.11 7.71
CA CYS A 256 17.51 -1.20 8.27
C CYS A 256 16.58 -1.88 7.28
N PHE A 257 16.07 -3.08 7.61
CA PHE A 257 15.24 -3.87 6.69
C PHE A 257 13.74 -3.61 6.78
N ASN A 258 13.29 -2.65 7.59
CA ASN A 258 11.93 -2.15 7.54
C ASN A 258 11.71 -1.34 6.26
N PHE A 259 10.57 -1.55 5.57
CA PHE A 259 10.17 -0.74 4.43
C PHE A 259 9.19 0.37 4.80
N ARG A 260 8.40 0.24 5.88
CA ARG A 260 7.54 1.31 6.36
C ARG A 260 8.30 2.29 7.25
N PRO A 261 8.28 3.61 6.91
CA PRO A 261 9.21 4.59 7.49
C PRO A 261 8.83 5.10 8.88
N ASP A 262 7.54 5.23 9.21
CA ASP A 262 7.02 6.03 10.33
C ASP A 262 7.68 5.73 11.69
N ARG A 263 7.95 4.46 11.98
CA ARG A 263 8.55 4.03 13.26
C ARG A 263 10.06 3.88 13.23
N MET A 264 10.69 4.00 12.06
CA MET A 264 12.15 3.90 11.96
C MET A 264 12.84 5.27 11.93
N ARG A 265 12.09 6.36 11.75
CA ARG A 265 12.66 7.72 11.66
C ARG A 265 13.48 8.09 12.88
N GLN A 266 12.99 7.82 14.08
CA GLN A 266 13.63 8.28 15.32
C GLN A 266 14.94 7.55 15.60
N ILE A 267 14.96 6.22 15.50
CA ILE A 267 16.20 5.47 15.70
C ILE A 267 17.21 5.75 14.59
N THR A 268 16.73 5.94 13.35
CA THR A 268 17.60 6.32 12.22
C THR A 268 18.27 7.67 12.49
N ARG A 269 17.52 8.69 12.94
CA ARG A 269 18.09 9.99 13.34
C ARG A 269 19.20 9.84 14.38
N ALA A 270 19.01 8.99 15.37
CA ALA A 270 20.01 8.73 16.40
C ALA A 270 21.30 8.15 15.83
N PHE A 271 21.25 7.40 14.72
CA PHE A 271 22.42 6.87 14.05
C PHE A 271 23.09 7.85 13.10
N ILE A 272 22.30 8.56 12.25
CA ILE A 272 22.85 9.28 11.09
C ILE A 272 23.12 10.77 11.32
N GLN A 273 22.43 11.42 12.28
CA GLN A 273 22.59 12.87 12.47
C GLN A 273 23.78 13.20 13.40
N PRO A 274 24.79 13.94 12.94
CA PRO A 274 25.91 14.33 13.80
C PRO A 274 25.47 15.19 14.99
N ASP A 275 24.54 16.09 14.78
CA ASP A 275 23.98 17.07 15.74
C ASP A 275 22.72 16.58 16.46
N PHE A 276 22.48 15.28 16.47
CA PHE A 276 21.31 14.68 17.15
C PHE A 276 21.24 15.07 18.62
N ALA A 277 20.10 15.60 19.05
CA ALA A 277 19.87 16.15 20.38
C ALA A 277 18.80 15.38 21.22
N GLY A 278 18.24 14.29 20.72
CA GLY A 278 17.19 13.53 21.43
C GLY A 278 17.67 12.89 22.72
N PHE A 279 18.94 12.44 22.77
CA PHE A 279 19.63 11.94 23.96
C PHE A 279 21.15 12.01 23.78
N GLU A 280 21.87 11.96 24.89
CA GLU A 280 23.33 11.89 24.86
C GLU A 280 23.80 10.51 24.39
N ARG A 281 24.58 10.46 23.31
CA ARG A 281 25.23 9.26 22.79
C ARG A 281 26.58 9.08 23.49
N ALA A 282 26.70 8.05 24.34
CA ALA A 282 27.89 7.81 25.15
C ALA A 282 29.20 7.65 24.34
N ARG A 283 29.11 7.23 23.06
CA ARG A 283 30.25 7.09 22.13
C ARG A 283 30.30 8.22 21.09
N GLY A 284 29.47 9.27 21.25
CA GLY A 284 29.32 10.32 20.26
C GLY A 284 28.68 9.83 18.96
N PHE A 285 28.91 10.57 17.89
CA PHE A 285 28.50 10.18 16.55
C PHE A 285 29.44 9.12 15.97
N LEU A 286 28.84 8.03 15.44
CA LEU A 286 29.56 6.97 14.75
C LEU A 286 29.27 7.08 13.24
N PRO A 287 30.27 7.39 12.41
CA PRO A 287 30.08 7.34 10.96
C PRO A 287 29.82 5.90 10.49
N LEU A 288 28.70 5.67 9.80
CA LEU A 288 28.26 4.34 9.35
C LEU A 288 27.98 4.38 7.84
N GLN A 289 28.10 3.23 7.19
CA GLN A 289 27.46 2.96 5.90
C GLN A 289 26.01 2.58 6.15
N TYR A 290 25.12 3.59 6.21
CA TYR A 290 23.73 3.39 6.60
C TYR A 290 22.83 3.23 5.38
N VAL A 291 21.97 2.20 5.39
CA VAL A 291 21.03 1.90 4.30
C VAL A 291 19.64 1.68 4.84
N THR A 292 18.64 2.23 4.17
CA THR A 292 17.21 1.99 4.45
C THR A 292 16.52 1.35 3.25
N MET A 293 15.50 0.53 3.47
CA MET A 293 14.78 -0.12 2.37
C MET A 293 13.96 0.87 1.54
N THR A 294 13.42 1.91 2.18
CA THR A 294 12.66 2.99 1.55
C THR A 294 13.15 4.33 2.10
N GLN A 295 12.72 5.43 1.51
CA GLN A 295 13.01 6.77 2.03
C GLN A 295 12.21 7.02 3.32
N TYR A 296 12.89 7.05 4.47
CA TYR A 296 12.21 7.26 5.75
C TYR A 296 11.85 8.72 6.00
N ASP A 297 12.65 9.65 5.49
CA ASP A 297 12.45 11.10 5.61
C ASP A 297 13.26 11.77 4.49
N GLU A 298 12.65 12.74 3.80
CA GLU A 298 13.30 13.47 2.70
C GLU A 298 14.47 14.34 3.17
N THR A 299 14.48 14.69 4.46
CA THR A 299 15.56 15.49 5.07
C THR A 299 16.76 14.67 5.49
N PHE A 300 16.69 13.33 5.41
CA PHE A 300 17.81 12.48 5.79
C PHE A 300 18.92 12.51 4.73
N THR A 301 20.12 12.77 5.21
CA THR A 301 21.34 12.77 4.39
C THR A 301 22.38 11.79 4.96
N GLY A 302 23.39 11.41 4.16
CA GLY A 302 24.44 10.52 4.60
C GLY A 302 24.04 9.04 4.69
N LEU A 303 22.93 8.65 4.05
CA LEU A 303 22.49 7.27 3.90
C LEU A 303 22.17 6.96 2.44
N GLN A 304 22.02 5.67 2.13
CA GLN A 304 21.48 5.22 0.84
C GLN A 304 20.14 4.53 1.02
N VAL A 305 19.31 4.59 -0.02
CA VAL A 305 17.95 4.04 -0.06
C VAL A 305 17.88 2.94 -1.11
N VAL A 306 17.37 1.77 -0.75
CA VAL A 306 17.24 0.61 -1.66
C VAL A 306 16.18 0.88 -2.73
N ASN A 307 14.98 1.31 -2.30
CA ASN A 307 13.87 1.70 -3.15
C ASN A 307 13.52 3.17 -2.85
N PRO A 308 14.17 4.14 -3.52
CA PRO A 308 13.75 5.53 -3.43
C PRO A 308 12.35 5.71 -4.03
N PRO A 309 11.60 6.74 -3.63
CA PRO A 309 10.33 7.06 -4.27
C PRO A 309 10.54 7.21 -5.79
N GLU A 310 9.73 6.53 -6.56
CA GLU A 310 9.69 6.66 -8.01
C GLU A 310 8.49 7.51 -8.41
N ASP A 311 8.71 8.54 -9.22
CA ASP A 311 7.62 9.27 -9.84
C ASP A 311 6.95 8.37 -10.89
N LEU A 312 5.64 8.23 -10.81
CA LEU A 312 4.87 7.48 -11.78
C LEU A 312 4.66 8.32 -13.04
N GLU A 313 5.60 8.22 -13.98
CA GLU A 313 5.50 8.91 -15.27
C GLU A 313 4.36 8.37 -16.14
N ASN A 314 3.78 9.25 -16.95
CA ASN A 314 2.73 8.93 -17.91
C ASN A 314 1.50 8.26 -17.26
N THR A 315 1.08 8.75 -16.08
CA THR A 315 -0.27 8.43 -15.59
C THR A 315 -1.31 8.94 -16.59
N LEU A 316 -2.53 8.40 -16.56
CA LEU A 316 -3.58 8.79 -17.51
C LEU A 316 -3.75 10.30 -17.55
N GLY A 317 -3.80 10.96 -16.38
CA GLY A 317 -3.97 12.42 -16.28
C GLY A 317 -2.81 13.19 -16.90
N GLU A 318 -1.58 12.80 -16.61
CA GLU A 318 -0.38 13.41 -17.16
C GLU A 318 -0.29 13.21 -18.67
N TYR A 319 -0.54 11.99 -19.15
CA TYR A 319 -0.45 11.65 -20.57
C TYR A 319 -1.49 12.38 -21.41
N LEU A 320 -2.75 12.44 -20.95
CA LEU A 320 -3.81 13.23 -21.61
C LEU A 320 -3.46 14.71 -21.67
N SER A 321 -2.90 15.24 -20.59
CA SER A 321 -2.43 16.63 -20.52
C SER A 321 -1.31 16.91 -21.52
N GLY A 322 -0.35 16.00 -21.65
CA GLY A 322 0.74 16.08 -22.63
C GLY A 322 0.24 16.13 -24.08
N LEU A 323 -0.93 15.56 -24.35
CA LEU A 323 -1.63 15.60 -25.64
C LEU A 323 -2.52 16.85 -25.80
N GLY A 324 -2.60 17.73 -24.80
CA GLY A 324 -3.43 18.93 -24.82
C GLY A 324 -4.93 18.65 -24.64
N LEU A 325 -5.30 17.48 -24.12
CA LEU A 325 -6.69 17.12 -23.85
C LEU A 325 -7.13 17.68 -22.49
N THR A 326 -8.40 18.03 -22.41
CA THR A 326 -8.99 18.56 -21.18
C THR A 326 -9.70 17.49 -20.39
N GLN A 327 -9.57 17.54 -19.07
CA GLN A 327 -10.13 16.54 -18.19
C GLN A 327 -10.77 17.17 -16.96
N MET A 328 -11.84 16.54 -16.49
CA MET A 328 -12.56 16.91 -15.27
C MET A 328 -12.50 15.78 -14.26
N ARG A 329 -12.21 16.11 -13.01
CA ARG A 329 -12.25 15.20 -11.86
C ARG A 329 -13.34 15.65 -10.91
N ILE A 330 -14.21 14.75 -10.48
CA ILE A 330 -15.30 15.06 -9.56
C ILE A 330 -15.52 13.93 -8.55
N ALA A 331 -15.63 14.30 -7.30
CA ALA A 331 -16.07 13.44 -6.20
C ALA A 331 -16.52 14.30 -5.02
N GLU A 332 -17.22 13.68 -4.07
CA GLU A 332 -17.43 14.30 -2.77
C GLU A 332 -16.17 14.21 -1.88
N THR A 333 -16.13 14.99 -0.78
CA THR A 333 -14.95 15.17 0.09
C THR A 333 -14.24 13.86 0.45
N GLN A 334 -15.01 12.80 0.77
CA GLN A 334 -14.45 11.51 1.21
C GLN A 334 -13.60 10.81 0.15
N LYS A 335 -13.91 11.04 -1.12
CA LYS A 335 -13.25 10.37 -2.27
C LYS A 335 -12.54 11.34 -3.23
N TYR A 336 -12.52 12.62 -2.91
CA TYR A 336 -11.82 13.61 -3.74
C TYR A 336 -10.31 13.35 -3.91
N PRO A 337 -9.55 12.98 -2.86
CA PRO A 337 -8.14 12.61 -3.03
C PRO A 337 -7.95 11.39 -3.95
N HIS A 338 -8.93 10.48 -4.02
CA HIS A 338 -8.83 9.27 -4.82
C HIS A 338 -8.86 9.56 -6.32
N VAL A 339 -9.76 10.44 -6.77
CA VAL A 339 -9.83 10.85 -8.19
C VAL A 339 -8.81 11.93 -8.57
N THR A 340 -8.05 12.47 -7.62
CA THR A 340 -7.03 13.50 -7.83
C THR A 340 -5.64 13.00 -7.48
N PHE A 341 -5.22 13.08 -6.23
CA PHE A 341 -3.88 12.71 -5.75
C PHE A 341 -3.48 11.28 -6.10
N PHE A 342 -4.29 10.29 -5.67
CA PHE A 342 -3.97 8.88 -5.93
C PHE A 342 -4.06 8.51 -7.42
N PHE A 343 -5.07 9.00 -8.11
CA PHE A 343 -5.22 8.78 -9.55
C PHE A 343 -4.07 9.38 -10.38
N ASN A 344 -3.48 10.46 -9.89
CA ASN A 344 -2.32 11.11 -10.51
C ASN A 344 -0.97 10.58 -9.98
N GLY A 345 -0.95 9.38 -9.41
CA GLY A 345 0.30 8.73 -9.00
C GLY A 345 0.94 9.33 -7.74
N GLY A 346 0.16 9.96 -6.84
CA GLY A 346 0.66 10.60 -5.64
C GLY A 346 1.08 12.06 -5.84
N VAL A 347 0.67 12.66 -6.96
CA VAL A 347 0.96 14.07 -7.27
C VAL A 347 -0.25 14.94 -6.96
N GLU A 348 -0.11 15.87 -5.99
CA GLU A 348 -1.19 16.78 -5.58
C GLU A 348 -1.53 17.84 -6.64
N LYS A 349 -0.50 18.31 -7.34
CA LYS A 349 -0.65 19.35 -8.37
C LYS A 349 -1.49 18.82 -9.54
N SER A 350 -2.53 19.59 -9.94
CA SER A 350 -3.31 19.28 -11.12
C SER A 350 -2.47 19.40 -12.40
N ASN A 351 -2.72 18.50 -13.34
CA ASN A 351 -2.10 18.53 -14.66
C ASN A 351 -2.64 19.72 -15.48
N PRO A 352 -1.88 20.28 -16.43
CA PRO A 352 -2.43 21.26 -17.38
C PRO A 352 -3.68 20.74 -18.08
N GLY A 353 -4.77 21.52 -18.09
CA GLY A 353 -6.05 21.08 -18.66
C GLY A 353 -6.90 20.18 -17.75
N GLU A 354 -6.44 19.88 -16.53
CA GLU A 354 -7.20 19.20 -15.49
C GLU A 354 -7.92 20.20 -14.60
N GLU A 355 -9.25 20.15 -14.61
CA GLU A 355 -10.11 20.87 -13.69
C GLU A 355 -10.71 19.91 -12.67
N ARG A 356 -11.01 20.41 -11.46
CA ARG A 356 -11.47 19.61 -10.34
C ARG A 356 -12.69 20.22 -9.70
N VAL A 357 -13.70 19.40 -9.40
CA VAL A 357 -14.88 19.77 -8.62
C VAL A 357 -14.92 18.92 -7.36
N LEU A 358 -14.90 19.61 -6.21
CA LEU A 358 -15.10 19.01 -4.92
C LEU A 358 -16.52 19.31 -4.45
N VAL A 359 -17.34 18.27 -4.28
CA VAL A 359 -18.66 18.38 -3.66
C VAL A 359 -18.52 18.12 -2.17
N PRO A 360 -18.95 19.03 -1.28
CA PRO A 360 -18.84 18.78 0.16
C PRO A 360 -19.66 17.57 0.60
N SER A 361 -19.03 16.65 1.34
CA SER A 361 -19.74 15.54 1.99
C SER A 361 -20.68 16.04 3.09
N SER A 362 -21.76 15.31 3.35
CA SER A 362 -22.70 15.62 4.41
C SER A 362 -22.03 15.56 5.79
N LYS A 363 -22.39 16.50 6.67
CA LYS A 363 -21.86 16.60 8.04
C LYS A 363 -22.68 15.74 9.00
N VAL A 364 -22.62 14.42 8.85
CA VAL A 364 -23.25 13.44 9.75
C VAL A 364 -22.18 12.70 10.55
N ALA A 365 -22.57 12.12 11.70
CA ALA A 365 -21.63 11.37 12.53
C ALA A 365 -21.15 10.09 11.83
N THR A 366 -22.07 9.39 11.16
CA THR A 366 -21.84 8.19 10.36
C THR A 366 -22.75 8.24 9.13
N PHE A 367 -22.32 7.67 8.02
CA PHE A 367 -23.03 7.82 6.74
C PHE A 367 -24.27 6.93 6.59
N ASP A 368 -24.51 6.00 7.50
CA ASP A 368 -25.80 5.30 7.61
C ASP A 368 -26.96 6.23 7.95
N LEU A 369 -26.69 7.39 8.54
CA LEU A 369 -27.69 8.42 8.83
C LEU A 369 -28.11 9.24 7.61
N LYS A 370 -27.33 9.20 6.54
CA LYS A 370 -27.61 9.84 5.25
C LYS A 370 -26.98 9.00 4.12
N PRO A 371 -27.56 7.85 3.74
CA PRO A 371 -26.98 6.90 2.79
C PRO A 371 -26.78 7.43 1.38
N GLU A 372 -27.61 8.39 0.93
CA GLU A 372 -27.44 9.08 -0.34
C GLU A 372 -26.18 9.95 -0.37
N MET A 373 -25.64 10.29 0.81
CA MET A 373 -24.45 11.15 0.97
C MET A 373 -24.58 12.43 0.16
N SER A 374 -23.66 12.69 -0.76
CA SER A 374 -23.72 13.81 -1.73
C SER A 374 -23.76 13.32 -3.19
N ALA A 375 -24.18 12.06 -3.42
CA ALA A 375 -24.25 11.52 -4.78
C ALA A 375 -25.21 12.29 -5.70
N PRO A 376 -26.41 12.75 -5.23
CA PRO A 376 -27.28 13.59 -6.07
C PRO A 376 -26.62 14.89 -6.53
N GLU A 377 -25.88 15.57 -5.64
CA GLU A 377 -25.16 16.81 -5.94
C GLU A 377 -23.99 16.54 -6.90
N VAL A 378 -23.24 15.45 -6.70
CA VAL A 378 -22.18 15.00 -7.62
C VAL A 378 -22.76 14.73 -9.00
N THR A 379 -23.91 14.07 -9.07
CA THR A 379 -24.60 13.75 -10.33
C THR A 379 -25.06 15.01 -11.05
N GLN A 380 -25.65 15.96 -10.35
CA GLN A 380 -26.10 17.22 -10.96
C GLN A 380 -24.92 18.01 -11.56
N GLU A 381 -23.83 18.16 -10.81
CA GLU A 381 -22.62 18.80 -11.31
C GLU A 381 -22.03 18.04 -12.52
N ALA A 382 -22.03 16.71 -12.47
CA ALA A 382 -21.57 15.89 -13.59
C ALA A 382 -22.43 16.04 -14.84
N LEU A 383 -23.76 16.15 -14.70
CA LEU A 383 -24.68 16.41 -15.81
C LEU A 383 -24.39 17.79 -16.44
N ASP A 384 -24.18 18.83 -15.65
CA ASP A 384 -23.84 20.17 -16.13
C ASP A 384 -22.48 20.16 -16.86
N ILE A 385 -21.49 19.38 -16.35
CA ILE A 385 -20.20 19.17 -17.00
C ILE A 385 -20.39 18.49 -18.38
N VAL A 386 -21.17 17.42 -18.46
CA VAL A 386 -21.49 16.72 -19.71
C VAL A 386 -22.17 17.66 -20.70
N ASP A 387 -23.15 18.43 -20.24
CA ASP A 387 -23.91 19.37 -21.08
C ASP A 387 -23.06 20.53 -21.60
N SER A 388 -22.01 20.92 -20.88
CA SER A 388 -21.08 21.97 -21.31
C SER A 388 -20.30 21.62 -22.57
N GLY A 389 -20.09 20.33 -22.86
CA GLY A 389 -19.29 19.87 -24.01
C GLY A 389 -17.82 20.32 -23.98
N LYS A 390 -17.31 20.75 -22.80
CA LYS A 390 -15.97 21.38 -22.64
C LYS A 390 -14.85 20.37 -22.58
N TYR A 391 -15.09 19.19 -21.97
CA TYR A 391 -14.05 18.24 -21.61
C TYR A 391 -13.97 17.05 -22.56
N ASP A 392 -12.77 16.50 -22.70
CA ASP A 392 -12.50 15.27 -23.44
C ASP A 392 -12.66 14.05 -22.52
N VAL A 393 -12.32 14.18 -21.23
CA VAL A 393 -12.39 13.10 -20.24
C VAL A 393 -13.06 13.58 -18.95
N LEU A 394 -13.90 12.71 -18.36
CA LEU A 394 -14.50 12.88 -17.04
C LEU A 394 -14.13 11.66 -16.18
N ILE A 395 -13.57 11.90 -14.99
CA ILE A 395 -13.33 10.87 -13.97
C ILE A 395 -14.18 11.21 -12.76
N LEU A 396 -15.07 10.30 -12.37
CA LEU A 396 -16.04 10.49 -11.30
C LEU A 396 -16.01 9.31 -10.32
N ASN A 397 -16.16 9.60 -9.03
CA ASN A 397 -16.32 8.58 -7.98
C ASN A 397 -17.60 8.85 -7.19
N TYR A 398 -18.40 7.79 -6.99
CA TYR A 398 -19.50 7.72 -6.04
C TYR A 398 -19.06 6.98 -4.79
N ALA A 399 -19.02 7.67 -3.65
CA ALA A 399 -18.46 7.18 -2.39
C ALA A 399 -19.35 6.19 -1.62
N ASN A 400 -20.62 6.11 -1.96
CA ASN A 400 -21.69 5.59 -1.10
C ASN A 400 -21.52 4.14 -0.67
N CYS A 401 -21.24 3.21 -1.61
CA CYS A 401 -21.23 1.78 -1.28
C CYS A 401 -20.08 1.44 -0.32
N ASP A 402 -18.94 2.15 -0.41
CA ASP A 402 -17.83 2.00 0.50
C ASP A 402 -18.12 2.66 1.86
N MET A 403 -18.40 3.95 1.86
CA MET A 403 -18.53 4.72 3.09
C MET A 403 -19.71 4.26 3.97
N VAL A 404 -20.84 3.89 3.37
CA VAL A 404 -21.97 3.34 4.10
C VAL A 404 -21.73 1.87 4.46
N GLY A 405 -21.08 1.10 3.57
CA GLY A 405 -20.68 -0.28 3.84
C GLY A 405 -19.85 -0.43 5.11
N HIS A 406 -18.90 0.49 5.33
CA HIS A 406 -18.09 0.53 6.55
C HIS A 406 -18.87 0.67 7.86
N THR A 407 -20.10 1.15 7.80
CA THR A 407 -20.96 1.27 9.01
C THR A 407 -21.51 -0.08 9.49
N GLY A 408 -21.55 -1.10 8.63
CA GLY A 408 -22.14 -2.40 8.92
C GLY A 408 -23.69 -2.38 8.94
N VAL A 409 -24.34 -1.26 8.60
CA VAL A 409 -25.80 -1.09 8.61
C VAL A 409 -26.36 -1.45 7.25
N ILE A 410 -26.75 -2.71 7.05
CA ILE A 410 -27.22 -3.24 5.76
C ILE A 410 -28.38 -2.44 5.15
N PRO A 411 -29.46 -2.08 5.89
CA PRO A 411 -30.54 -1.30 5.28
C PRO A 411 -30.11 0.06 4.75
N ALA A 412 -29.10 0.69 5.36
CA ALA A 412 -28.53 1.95 4.86
C ALA A 412 -27.70 1.71 3.62
N ALA A 413 -26.87 0.66 3.60
CA ALA A 413 -26.08 0.29 2.43
C ALA A 413 -26.97 -0.06 1.22
N VAL A 414 -28.11 -0.72 1.43
CA VAL A 414 -29.13 -0.97 0.39
C VAL A 414 -29.65 0.35 -0.20
N GLN A 415 -29.90 1.36 0.62
CA GLN A 415 -30.32 2.68 0.12
C GLN A 415 -29.18 3.37 -0.65
N ALA A 416 -27.95 3.30 -0.14
CA ALA A 416 -26.76 3.82 -0.81
C ALA A 416 -26.57 3.21 -2.20
N VAL A 417 -26.70 1.89 -2.34
CA VAL A 417 -26.60 1.19 -3.63
C VAL A 417 -27.71 1.63 -4.59
N ARG A 418 -28.95 1.77 -4.11
CA ARG A 418 -30.07 2.26 -4.97
C ARG A 418 -29.84 3.66 -5.49
N GLU A 419 -29.26 4.53 -4.67
CA GLU A 419 -28.92 5.88 -5.07
C GLU A 419 -27.85 5.87 -6.17
N VAL A 420 -26.75 5.12 -5.97
CA VAL A 420 -25.68 4.98 -6.96
C VAL A 420 -26.21 4.37 -8.26
N ASP A 421 -27.04 3.34 -8.21
CA ASP A 421 -27.65 2.74 -9.39
C ASP A 421 -28.46 3.76 -10.22
N ARG A 422 -29.30 4.55 -9.53
CA ARG A 422 -30.07 5.61 -10.16
C ARG A 422 -29.18 6.66 -10.84
N ASP A 423 -28.18 7.12 -10.12
CA ASP A 423 -27.32 8.21 -10.54
C ASP A 423 -26.39 7.79 -11.67
N VAL A 424 -25.85 6.57 -11.65
CA VAL A 424 -25.11 5.98 -12.76
C VAL A 424 -25.98 5.89 -14.01
N GLY A 425 -27.24 5.43 -13.88
CA GLY A 425 -28.18 5.35 -14.99
C GLY A 425 -28.42 6.70 -15.64
N LEU A 426 -28.73 7.72 -14.84
CA LEU A 426 -28.97 9.09 -15.32
C LEU A 426 -27.75 9.67 -16.05
N LEU A 427 -26.57 9.51 -15.45
CA LEU A 427 -25.34 10.08 -16.01
C LEU A 427 -24.91 9.38 -17.31
N VAL A 428 -24.96 8.03 -17.35
CA VAL A 428 -24.61 7.27 -18.55
C VAL A 428 -25.57 7.61 -19.69
N ASP A 429 -26.89 7.65 -19.44
CA ASP A 429 -27.86 7.99 -20.45
C ASP A 429 -27.58 9.40 -21.06
N ARG A 430 -27.27 10.41 -20.21
CA ARG A 430 -26.93 11.76 -20.67
C ARG A 430 -25.64 11.79 -21.49
N ILE A 431 -24.60 11.04 -21.07
CA ILE A 431 -23.33 10.94 -21.80
C ILE A 431 -23.58 10.36 -23.20
N LEU A 432 -24.36 9.29 -23.30
CA LEU A 432 -24.71 8.64 -24.57
C LEU A 432 -25.58 9.55 -25.48
N GLU A 433 -26.57 10.27 -24.91
CA GLU A 433 -27.38 11.26 -25.61
C GLU A 433 -26.51 12.37 -26.25
N ARG A 434 -25.41 12.74 -25.61
CA ARG A 434 -24.46 13.73 -26.10
C ARG A 434 -23.42 13.15 -27.07
N GLY A 435 -23.53 11.85 -27.40
CA GLY A 435 -22.61 11.15 -28.32
C GLY A 435 -21.26 10.81 -27.67
N GLY A 436 -21.18 10.84 -26.34
CA GLY A 436 -20.03 10.40 -25.56
C GLY A 436 -20.02 8.88 -25.33
N ARG A 437 -19.08 8.43 -24.55
CA ARG A 437 -18.96 7.04 -24.08
C ARG A 437 -18.67 7.01 -22.58
N ALA A 438 -19.07 5.94 -21.89
CA ALA A 438 -18.84 5.78 -20.47
C ALA A 438 -18.31 4.38 -20.14
N PHE A 439 -17.38 4.32 -19.20
CA PHE A 439 -16.94 3.10 -18.54
C PHE A 439 -17.42 3.13 -17.10
N VAL A 440 -18.15 2.11 -16.69
CA VAL A 440 -18.69 1.99 -15.32
C VAL A 440 -17.95 0.86 -14.64
N THR A 441 -17.36 1.13 -13.48
CA THR A 441 -16.55 0.17 -12.73
C THR A 441 -16.62 0.44 -11.22
N ALA A 442 -15.83 -0.30 -10.46
CA ALA A 442 -15.50 -0.03 -9.07
C ALA A 442 -13.99 -0.22 -8.84
N ASP A 443 -13.51 0.18 -7.70
CA ASP A 443 -12.09 0.12 -7.33
C ASP A 443 -11.78 -1.02 -6.34
N HIS A 444 -12.77 -1.48 -5.58
CA HIS A 444 -12.76 -2.66 -4.71
C HIS A 444 -14.19 -3.02 -4.30
N GLY A 445 -14.37 -4.13 -3.58
CA GLY A 445 -15.64 -4.51 -2.97
C GLY A 445 -15.73 -4.09 -1.49
N ASN A 446 -16.96 -3.84 -1.04
CA ASN A 446 -17.34 -3.58 0.35
C ASN A 446 -18.81 -3.96 0.58
N ALA A 447 -19.77 -3.27 -0.06
CA ALA A 447 -21.21 -3.48 0.12
C ALA A 447 -21.72 -4.84 -0.39
N ASP A 448 -20.91 -5.58 -1.12
CA ASP A 448 -21.19 -6.93 -1.59
C ASP A 448 -21.06 -8.01 -0.52
N GLN A 449 -20.46 -7.68 0.66
CA GLN A 449 -20.40 -8.56 1.81
C GLN A 449 -20.31 -7.74 3.10
N MET A 450 -21.40 -7.65 3.84
CA MET A 450 -21.50 -6.92 5.11
C MET A 450 -21.73 -7.85 6.33
N ILE A 451 -21.64 -9.16 6.12
CA ILE A 451 -21.69 -10.18 7.18
C ILE A 451 -20.44 -11.05 7.08
N ASP A 452 -19.79 -11.27 8.20
CA ASP A 452 -18.72 -12.26 8.32
C ASP A 452 -19.34 -13.66 8.27
N TYR A 453 -19.02 -14.44 7.26
CA TYR A 453 -19.60 -15.76 7.03
C TYR A 453 -19.16 -16.82 8.05
N GLN A 454 -18.09 -16.56 8.81
CA GLN A 454 -17.62 -17.47 9.86
C GLN A 454 -18.28 -17.18 11.20
N THR A 455 -18.39 -15.90 11.58
CA THR A 455 -18.89 -15.49 12.88
C THR A 455 -20.37 -15.10 12.85
N GLY A 456 -20.93 -14.78 11.68
CA GLY A 456 -22.28 -14.25 11.51
C GLY A 456 -22.44 -12.81 11.99
N GLY A 457 -21.36 -12.15 12.43
CA GLY A 457 -21.35 -10.76 12.86
C GLY A 457 -21.21 -9.77 11.71
N PRO A 458 -21.24 -8.44 11.99
CA PRO A 458 -20.99 -7.42 10.98
C PRO A 458 -19.60 -7.57 10.37
N PHE A 459 -19.52 -7.45 9.04
CA PHE A 459 -18.26 -7.34 8.29
C PHE A 459 -18.20 -5.94 7.68
N THR A 460 -17.27 -5.13 8.15
CA THR A 460 -17.12 -3.72 7.77
C THR A 460 -15.84 -3.43 7.00
N ALA A 461 -15.06 -4.46 6.68
CA ALA A 461 -13.84 -4.36 5.88
C ALA A 461 -14.16 -4.47 4.37
N HIS A 462 -13.17 -4.17 3.54
CA HIS A 462 -13.27 -4.43 2.10
C HIS A 462 -13.25 -5.93 1.81
N THR A 463 -13.68 -6.31 0.61
CA THR A 463 -13.68 -7.69 0.15
C THR A 463 -12.56 -7.96 -0.87
N THR A 464 -12.26 -9.22 -1.10
CA THR A 464 -11.35 -9.65 -2.19
C THR A 464 -12.12 -9.97 -3.47
N ASN A 465 -13.42 -9.72 -3.50
CA ASN A 465 -14.28 -10.02 -4.63
C ASN A 465 -13.93 -9.14 -5.85
N PRO A 466 -14.17 -9.63 -7.08
CA PRO A 466 -13.98 -8.83 -8.28
C PRO A 466 -14.97 -7.67 -8.35
N VAL A 467 -14.69 -6.73 -9.24
CA VAL A 467 -15.55 -5.57 -9.51
C VAL A 467 -16.09 -5.59 -10.93
N PRO A 468 -17.24 -4.93 -11.21
CA PRO A 468 -17.79 -4.86 -12.56
C PRO A 468 -16.99 -3.92 -13.45
N PHE A 469 -17.05 -4.17 -14.76
CA PHE A 469 -16.61 -3.23 -15.81
C PHE A 469 -17.58 -3.30 -16.98
N ILE A 470 -18.20 -2.18 -17.32
CA ILE A 470 -19.18 -2.06 -18.42
C ILE A 470 -18.70 -0.97 -19.38
N ALA A 471 -18.62 -1.28 -20.68
CA ALA A 471 -18.22 -0.33 -21.71
C ALA A 471 -19.46 0.18 -22.48
N CYS A 472 -19.99 1.34 -22.09
CA CYS A 472 -21.20 1.96 -22.62
C CYS A 472 -20.89 2.89 -23.80
N GLY A 473 -21.39 2.56 -24.97
CA GLY A 473 -21.24 3.34 -26.18
C GLY A 473 -21.60 2.53 -27.45
N PRO A 474 -22.08 3.17 -28.50
CA PRO A 474 -22.46 2.48 -29.74
C PRO A 474 -21.27 1.76 -30.39
N GLU A 475 -20.05 2.26 -30.22
CA GLU A 475 -18.83 1.68 -30.79
C GLU A 475 -18.45 0.35 -30.15
N PHE A 476 -19.03 0.02 -28.97
CA PHE A 476 -18.79 -1.26 -28.27
C PHE A 476 -19.83 -2.31 -28.63
N ALA A 477 -20.88 -1.96 -29.37
CA ALA A 477 -21.93 -2.90 -29.74
C ALA A 477 -21.35 -4.11 -30.47
N GLY A 478 -21.69 -5.33 -29.98
CA GLY A 478 -21.22 -6.59 -30.57
C GLY A 478 -19.77 -6.95 -30.24
N LYS A 479 -19.04 -6.13 -29.48
CA LYS A 479 -17.71 -6.50 -28.99
C LYS A 479 -17.83 -7.39 -27.75
N ALA A 480 -16.82 -8.25 -27.54
CA ALA A 480 -16.62 -8.98 -26.29
C ALA A 480 -15.46 -8.35 -25.53
N LEU A 481 -15.60 -8.22 -24.22
CA LEU A 481 -14.51 -7.81 -23.34
C LEU A 481 -13.72 -9.04 -22.88
N ARG A 482 -12.42 -8.89 -22.76
CA ARG A 482 -11.52 -9.91 -22.26
C ARG A 482 -11.86 -10.26 -20.80
N ALA A 483 -11.93 -11.54 -20.49
CA ALA A 483 -12.00 -12.05 -19.11
C ALA A 483 -10.63 -11.97 -18.42
N GLY A 484 -10.61 -12.01 -17.10
CA GLY A 484 -9.38 -11.98 -16.31
C GLY A 484 -8.65 -10.63 -16.35
N GLY A 485 -9.37 -9.54 -16.60
CA GLY A 485 -8.84 -8.19 -16.50
C GLY A 485 -8.63 -7.74 -15.05
N ARG A 486 -7.93 -6.64 -14.89
CA ARG A 486 -7.60 -6.00 -13.61
C ARG A 486 -7.71 -4.49 -13.72
N LEU A 487 -7.67 -3.79 -12.58
CA LEU A 487 -7.84 -2.32 -12.54
C LEU A 487 -6.82 -1.58 -13.41
N ALA A 488 -5.60 -2.08 -13.52
CA ALA A 488 -4.54 -1.53 -14.37
C ALA A 488 -4.87 -1.52 -15.87
N ASP A 489 -5.86 -2.29 -16.31
CA ASP A 489 -6.27 -2.39 -17.72
C ASP A 489 -7.24 -1.28 -18.14
N ILE A 490 -7.78 -0.51 -17.18
CA ILE A 490 -8.82 0.51 -17.43
C ILE A 490 -8.26 1.69 -18.24
N ALA A 491 -7.14 2.31 -17.83
CA ALA A 491 -6.57 3.43 -18.56
C ALA A 491 -6.15 3.06 -19.99
N PRO A 492 -5.44 1.94 -20.24
CA PRO A 492 -5.18 1.45 -21.60
C PRO A 492 -6.46 1.22 -22.42
N THR A 493 -7.53 0.72 -21.80
CA THR A 493 -8.84 0.52 -22.46
C THR A 493 -9.46 1.85 -22.86
N MET A 494 -9.41 2.87 -21.97
CA MET A 494 -9.89 4.21 -22.27
C MET A 494 -9.11 4.86 -23.44
N LEU A 495 -7.78 4.80 -23.38
CA LEU A 495 -6.93 5.34 -24.46
C LEU A 495 -7.21 4.66 -25.79
N LYS A 496 -7.36 3.33 -25.81
CA LYS A 496 -7.73 2.61 -27.03
C LYS A 496 -9.09 3.03 -27.57
N ALA A 497 -10.09 3.23 -26.70
CA ALA A 497 -11.41 3.73 -27.11
C ALA A 497 -11.33 5.14 -27.69
N MET A 498 -10.42 5.97 -27.20
CA MET A 498 -10.16 7.32 -27.70
C MET A 498 -9.27 7.36 -28.94
N HIS A 499 -8.81 6.21 -29.44
CA HIS A 499 -7.83 6.08 -30.53
C HIS A 499 -6.49 6.78 -30.25
N ILE A 500 -6.08 6.77 -29.00
CA ILE A 500 -4.82 7.33 -28.51
C ILE A 500 -3.82 6.19 -28.29
N PRO A 501 -2.56 6.32 -28.75
CA PRO A 501 -1.51 5.34 -28.45
C PRO A 501 -1.34 5.17 -26.94
N ILE A 502 -1.10 3.93 -26.49
CA ILE A 502 -0.83 3.61 -25.09
C ILE A 502 0.65 3.88 -24.83
N PRO A 503 1.03 4.68 -23.83
CA PRO A 503 2.43 4.91 -23.52
C PRO A 503 3.10 3.64 -22.97
N PRO A 504 4.42 3.44 -23.19
CA PRO A 504 5.12 2.21 -22.83
C PRO A 504 5.15 1.93 -21.31
N GLU A 505 4.99 2.96 -20.49
CA GLU A 505 4.93 2.83 -19.03
C GLU A 505 3.64 2.14 -18.57
N MET A 506 2.55 2.22 -19.34
CA MET A 506 1.31 1.50 -19.04
C MET A 506 1.43 0.05 -19.52
N SER A 507 1.63 -0.86 -18.56
CA SER A 507 1.72 -2.31 -18.81
C SER A 507 0.37 -3.03 -18.79
N GLY A 508 -0.72 -2.33 -18.49
CA GLY A 508 -2.07 -2.86 -18.57
C GLY A 508 -2.47 -3.16 -20.02
N GLU A 509 -3.32 -4.15 -20.21
CA GLU A 509 -3.77 -4.59 -21.52
C GLU A 509 -5.22 -4.15 -21.78
N PRO A 510 -5.54 -3.53 -22.92
CA PRO A 510 -6.92 -3.18 -23.23
C PRO A 510 -7.88 -4.36 -23.17
N LEU A 511 -9.10 -4.11 -22.71
CA LEU A 511 -10.11 -5.15 -22.47
C LEU A 511 -10.86 -5.55 -23.77
N PHE A 512 -10.65 -4.87 -24.90
CA PHE A 512 -11.27 -5.20 -26.19
C PHE A 512 -10.32 -5.01 -27.35
#